data_75209f06fcddce5ca66f0c104926fa99
#
_entry.id   75209f06fcddce5ca66f0c104926fa99
#
_cell.length_a   1.000
_cell.length_b   1.000
_cell.length_c   1.000
_cell.angle_alpha   90.00
_cell.angle_beta   90.00
_cell.angle_gamma   90.00
#
_symmetry.space_group_name_H-M   'P 1'
#
loop_
_entity.id
_entity.type
_entity.pdbx_description
1 polymer ?
#
loop_
_entity_poly.entity_id
_entity_poly.type
_entity_poly.pdbx_seq_one_letter_code
_entity_poly.pdbx_strand_id
1 'polypeptide(L)'
;QDNALIMADPETPEQEAEAARYFGEFTAFVTDGLLRCGFPVCPGGYMASNAQWRQPLGVWKRSLSAWVQTPTPEALMNAVTFFDFRPIYGNLDLAEELRSYLIGILKDQKVFLGHLANMAVKNAPPIGFFKSFVVERDGEHKDELNLKVKGIAPLVDTLRSHCQSGRELRILTTTYTGSTEGRALDALGE
;
A
#
# COMPACT_ATOMS: atom_id res chain seq x y z
N GLN A 1 7.30 5.05 6.53
CA GLN A 1 5.89 4.78 6.80
C GLN A 1 5.02 5.38 5.71
N ASP A 2 4.04 4.64 5.21
CA ASP A 2 3.07 5.11 4.23
C ASP A 2 1.72 5.23 4.95
N ASN A 3 1.05 6.36 4.78
CA ASN A 3 -0.26 6.59 5.38
C ASN A 3 -1.07 7.57 4.54
N ALA A 4 -2.40 7.51 4.70
CA ALA A 4 -3.33 8.35 4.00
C ALA A 4 -4.49 8.75 4.92
N LEU A 5 -5.24 9.77 4.52
CA LEU A 5 -6.45 10.20 5.20
C LEU A 5 -7.62 10.22 4.22
N ILE A 6 -8.71 9.57 4.62
CA ILE A 6 -9.98 9.57 3.89
C ILE A 6 -10.92 10.49 4.66
N MET A 7 -11.44 11.51 4.00
CA MET A 7 -12.43 12.43 4.54
C MET A 7 -13.82 12.09 3.97
N ALA A 8 -14.87 12.45 4.71
CA ALA A 8 -16.21 12.49 4.12
C ALA A 8 -16.24 13.50 2.96
N ASP A 9 -17.11 13.26 1.99
CA ASP A 9 -17.28 14.20 0.89
C ASP A 9 -17.92 15.50 1.42
N PRO A 10 -17.34 16.68 1.11
CA PRO A 10 -17.91 17.96 1.52
C PRO A 10 -19.19 18.26 0.71
N GLU A 11 -20.18 18.85 1.37
CA GLU A 11 -21.44 19.24 0.74
C GLU A 11 -21.35 20.65 0.12
N THR A 12 -20.44 21.48 0.62
CA THR A 12 -20.25 22.86 0.16
C THR A 12 -18.77 23.20 -0.02
N PRO A 13 -18.44 24.21 -0.85
CA PRO A 13 -17.06 24.69 -0.99
C PRO A 13 -16.44 25.19 0.32
N GLU A 14 -17.25 25.76 1.22
CA GLU A 14 -16.80 26.21 2.54
C GLU A 14 -16.37 25.05 3.42
N GLN A 15 -17.15 23.96 3.43
CA GLN A 15 -16.78 22.73 4.13
C GLN A 15 -15.51 22.10 3.54
N GLU A 16 -15.34 22.12 2.23
CA GLU A 16 -14.13 21.65 1.56
C GLU A 16 -12.90 22.44 2.02
N ALA A 17 -12.99 23.77 2.03
CA ALA A 17 -11.90 24.65 2.45
C ALA A 17 -11.57 24.45 3.94
N GLU A 18 -12.58 24.33 4.81
CA GLU A 18 -12.40 24.08 6.23
C GLU A 18 -11.77 22.70 6.50
N ALA A 19 -12.24 21.66 5.84
CA ALA A 19 -11.68 20.32 5.94
C ALA A 19 -10.22 20.28 5.47
N ALA A 20 -9.92 20.93 4.34
CA ALA A 20 -8.55 21.01 3.81
C ALA A 20 -7.60 21.68 4.82
N ARG A 21 -8.02 22.77 5.44
CA ARG A 21 -7.24 23.48 6.47
C ARG A 21 -7.06 22.61 7.72
N TYR A 22 -8.16 22.16 8.31
CA TYR A 22 -8.14 21.37 9.56
C TYR A 22 -7.32 20.09 9.42
N PHE A 23 -7.59 19.29 8.41
CA PHE A 23 -6.86 18.05 8.20
C PHE A 23 -5.44 18.29 7.69
N GLY A 24 -5.14 19.44 7.09
CA GLY A 24 -3.78 19.86 6.79
C GLY A 24 -2.94 20.01 8.07
N GLU A 25 -3.44 20.77 9.02
CA GLU A 25 -2.80 20.97 10.33
C GLU A 25 -2.71 19.65 11.13
N PHE A 26 -3.81 18.89 11.17
CA PHE A 26 -3.87 17.62 11.87
C PHE A 26 -2.84 16.61 11.35
N THR A 27 -2.74 16.43 10.04
CA THR A 27 -1.81 15.44 9.45
C THR A 27 -0.35 15.88 9.57
N ALA A 28 -0.08 17.19 9.57
CA ALA A 28 1.26 17.70 9.87
C ALA A 28 1.65 17.40 11.32
N PHE A 29 0.74 17.62 12.27
CA PHE A 29 0.94 17.28 13.69
C PHE A 29 1.19 15.78 13.89
N VAL A 30 0.37 14.92 13.27
CA VAL A 30 0.53 13.47 13.36
C VAL A 30 1.89 13.03 12.76
N THR A 31 2.27 13.60 11.62
CA THR A 31 3.56 13.29 10.97
C THR A 31 4.74 13.65 11.85
N ASP A 32 4.72 14.84 12.50
CA ASP A 32 5.75 15.24 13.45
C ASP A 32 5.79 14.30 14.67
N GLY A 33 4.63 13.94 15.21
CA GLY A 33 4.53 12.99 16.32
C GLY A 33 5.13 11.63 15.98
N LEU A 34 4.83 11.09 14.82
CA LEU A 34 5.39 9.82 14.35
C LEU A 34 6.91 9.91 14.14
N LEU A 35 7.39 11.03 13.59
CA LEU A 35 8.83 11.28 13.44
C LEU A 35 9.56 11.27 14.80
N ARG A 36 9.00 11.92 15.82
CA ARG A 36 9.52 11.90 17.20
C ARG A 36 9.51 10.51 17.80
N CYS A 37 8.57 9.65 17.40
CA CYS A 37 8.53 8.24 17.80
C CYS A 37 9.54 7.36 17.03
N GLY A 38 10.38 7.92 16.16
CA GLY A 38 11.40 7.21 15.41
C GLY A 38 10.92 6.63 14.07
N PHE A 39 9.71 6.97 13.62
CA PHE A 39 9.23 6.56 12.28
C PHE A 39 9.70 7.55 11.22
N PRO A 40 10.60 7.17 10.32
CA PRO A 40 11.13 8.10 9.31
C PRO A 40 10.04 8.52 8.30
N VAL A 41 10.19 9.72 7.77
CA VAL A 41 9.37 10.21 6.65
C VAL A 41 9.52 9.29 5.45
N CYS A 42 8.43 9.02 4.73
CA CYS A 42 8.48 8.28 3.47
C CYS A 42 9.17 9.13 2.39
N PRO A 43 10.32 8.68 1.82
CA PRO A 43 11.00 9.42 0.76
C PRO A 43 10.14 9.65 -0.49
N GLY A 44 9.20 8.74 -0.76
CA GLY A 44 8.24 8.84 -1.86
C GLY A 44 7.08 9.80 -1.61
N GLY A 45 6.99 10.40 -0.40
CA GLY A 45 5.92 11.35 -0.07
C GLY A 45 4.53 10.71 0.11
N TYR A 46 4.42 9.40 0.27
CA TYR A 46 3.17 8.67 0.50
C TYR A 46 2.67 8.85 1.93
N MET A 47 2.34 10.07 2.29
CA MET A 47 1.93 10.44 3.64
C MET A 47 0.76 11.42 3.62
N ALA A 48 -0.16 11.31 4.58
CA ALA A 48 -1.34 12.17 4.70
C ALA A 48 -1.01 13.66 4.87
N SER A 49 0.22 14.02 5.30
CA SER A 49 0.71 15.41 5.28
C SER A 49 0.83 15.99 3.86
N ASN A 50 1.00 15.14 2.83
CA ASN A 50 0.85 15.51 1.44
C ASN A 50 -0.64 15.54 1.07
N ALA A 51 -1.12 16.67 0.51
CA ALA A 51 -2.52 16.85 0.14
C ALA A 51 -3.03 15.79 -0.84
N GLN A 52 -2.17 15.23 -1.69
CA GLN A 52 -2.51 14.15 -2.62
C GLN A 52 -3.07 12.90 -1.91
N TRP A 53 -2.60 12.62 -0.70
CA TRP A 53 -2.98 11.44 0.10
C TRP A 53 -3.93 11.77 1.26
N ARG A 54 -4.50 12.96 1.23
CA ARG A 54 -5.51 13.45 2.17
C ARG A 54 -6.70 13.97 1.38
N GLN A 55 -7.63 13.10 1.04
CA GLN A 55 -8.67 13.37 0.08
C GLN A 55 -10.06 12.93 0.56
N PRO A 56 -11.12 13.58 0.08
CA PRO A 56 -12.49 13.08 0.23
C PRO A 56 -12.67 11.70 -0.39
N LEU A 57 -13.61 10.93 0.12
CA LEU A 57 -13.92 9.57 -0.33
C LEU A 57 -14.20 9.48 -1.84
N GLY A 58 -14.97 10.41 -2.36
CA GLY A 58 -15.27 10.47 -3.80
C GLY A 58 -14.04 10.73 -4.66
N VAL A 59 -13.07 11.52 -4.16
CA VAL A 59 -11.79 11.74 -4.85
C VAL A 59 -10.96 10.46 -4.82
N TRP A 60 -10.89 9.77 -3.68
CA TRP A 60 -10.22 8.47 -3.58
C TRP A 60 -10.78 7.45 -4.55
N LYS A 61 -12.12 7.33 -4.64
CA LYS A 61 -12.79 6.43 -5.60
C LYS A 61 -12.40 6.75 -7.05
N ARG A 62 -12.38 8.04 -7.42
CA ARG A 62 -11.94 8.46 -8.76
C ARG A 62 -10.49 8.11 -9.04
N SER A 63 -9.61 8.34 -8.08
CA SER A 63 -8.17 8.02 -8.19
C SER A 63 -7.96 6.51 -8.38
N LEU A 64 -8.59 5.67 -7.55
CA LEU A 64 -8.53 4.22 -7.69
C LEU A 64 -9.03 3.75 -9.06
N SER A 65 -10.16 4.29 -9.54
CA SER A 65 -10.67 3.98 -10.87
C SER A 65 -9.71 4.38 -11.98
N ALA A 66 -9.12 5.56 -11.90
CA ALA A 66 -8.15 6.06 -12.88
C ALA A 66 -6.90 5.16 -12.95
N TRP A 67 -6.37 4.72 -11.80
CA TRP A 67 -5.21 3.82 -11.76
C TRP A 67 -5.52 2.46 -12.38
N VAL A 68 -6.72 1.92 -12.13
CA VAL A 68 -7.15 0.63 -12.68
C VAL A 68 -7.41 0.71 -14.18
N GLN A 69 -8.04 1.80 -14.65
CA GLN A 69 -8.38 1.97 -16.06
C GLN A 69 -7.20 2.35 -16.94
N THR A 70 -6.23 3.08 -16.39
CA THR A 70 -5.05 3.55 -17.11
C THR A 70 -3.78 3.18 -16.32
N PRO A 71 -3.30 1.94 -16.42
CA PRO A 71 -2.19 1.42 -15.62
C PRO A 71 -0.83 1.94 -16.10
N THR A 72 -0.56 3.21 -15.88
CA THR A 72 0.78 3.80 -16.05
C THR A 72 1.73 3.25 -14.97
N PRO A 73 3.07 3.36 -15.14
CA PRO A 73 4.03 2.99 -14.09
C PRO A 73 3.74 3.66 -12.75
N GLU A 74 3.35 4.93 -12.76
CA GLU A 74 2.97 5.69 -11.56
C GLU A 74 1.66 5.14 -10.95
N ALA A 75 0.63 4.91 -11.76
CA ALA A 75 -0.63 4.32 -11.31
C ALA A 75 -0.44 2.95 -10.66
N LEU A 76 0.42 2.11 -11.24
CA LEU A 76 0.76 0.81 -10.68
C LEU A 76 1.52 0.93 -9.34
N MET A 77 2.45 1.88 -9.22
CA MET A 77 3.16 2.15 -7.97
C MET A 77 2.20 2.63 -6.86
N ASN A 78 1.29 3.55 -7.19
CA ASN A 78 0.25 4.01 -6.27
C ASN A 78 -0.66 2.85 -5.84
N ALA A 79 -1.07 2.01 -6.78
CA ALA A 79 -1.90 0.84 -6.51
C ALA A 79 -1.20 -0.13 -5.55
N VAL A 80 0.06 -0.46 -5.79
CA VAL A 80 0.84 -1.33 -4.89
C VAL A 80 0.94 -0.75 -3.49
N THR A 81 1.05 0.58 -3.37
CA THR A 81 1.15 1.26 -2.08
C THR A 81 -0.19 1.28 -1.32
N PHE A 82 -1.31 1.57 -2.02
CA PHE A 82 -2.58 1.87 -1.36
C PHE A 82 -3.66 0.79 -1.48
N PHE A 83 -3.50 -0.27 -2.26
CA PHE A 83 -4.54 -1.29 -2.38
C PHE A 83 -4.64 -2.21 -1.16
N ASP A 84 -3.58 -2.28 -0.38
CA ASP A 84 -3.50 -3.06 0.85
C ASP A 84 -3.54 -2.14 2.08
N PHE A 85 -4.55 -1.26 2.15
CA PHE A 85 -4.71 -0.35 3.26
C PHE A 85 -5.56 -0.95 4.39
N ARG A 86 -5.30 -0.52 5.62
CA ARG A 86 -6.13 -0.80 6.79
C ARG A 86 -6.46 0.49 7.53
N PRO A 87 -7.69 0.64 8.02
CA PRO A 87 -8.01 1.76 8.89
C PRO A 87 -7.32 1.59 10.24
N ILE A 88 -6.81 2.67 10.80
CA ILE A 88 -6.15 2.68 12.10
C ILE A 88 -6.87 3.59 13.11
N TYR A 89 -7.61 4.59 12.64
CA TYR A 89 -8.33 5.55 13.49
C TYR A 89 -9.43 6.28 12.70
N GLY A 90 -10.45 6.77 13.40
CA GLY A 90 -11.53 7.59 12.84
C GLY A 90 -12.78 6.77 12.45
N ASN A 91 -13.53 7.28 11.48
CA ASN A 91 -14.69 6.58 10.95
C ASN A 91 -14.26 5.43 10.02
N LEU A 92 -14.33 4.21 10.52
CA LEU A 92 -13.90 3.01 9.79
C LEU A 92 -14.80 2.71 8.59
N ASP A 93 -16.05 3.17 8.58
CA ASP A 93 -17.00 2.92 7.49
C ASP A 93 -16.51 3.54 6.17
N LEU A 94 -15.82 4.69 6.21
CA LEU A 94 -15.23 5.30 5.03
C LEU A 94 -14.16 4.39 4.38
N ALA A 95 -13.37 3.72 5.19
CA ALA A 95 -12.36 2.80 4.71
C ALA A 95 -12.99 1.52 4.14
N GLU A 96 -14.02 0.97 4.79
CA GLU A 96 -14.71 -0.20 4.30
C GLU A 96 -15.50 0.08 3.01
N GLU A 97 -16.08 1.27 2.89
CA GLU A 97 -16.72 1.71 1.65
C GLU A 97 -15.72 1.83 0.51
N LEU A 98 -14.55 2.45 0.76
CA LEU A 98 -13.48 2.54 -0.24
C LEU A 98 -12.96 1.16 -0.64
N ARG A 99 -12.81 0.23 0.33
CA ARG A 99 -12.41 -1.16 0.09
C ARG A 99 -13.43 -1.90 -0.77
N SER A 100 -14.70 -1.79 -0.42
CA SER A 100 -15.79 -2.42 -1.18
C SER A 100 -15.85 -1.91 -2.62
N TYR A 101 -15.64 -0.60 -2.80
CA TYR A 101 -15.54 0.01 -4.11
C TYR A 101 -14.34 -0.54 -4.91
N LEU A 102 -13.15 -0.61 -4.29
CA LEU A 102 -11.94 -1.14 -4.92
C LEU A 102 -12.15 -2.59 -5.39
N ILE A 103 -12.71 -3.46 -4.54
CA ILE A 103 -13.02 -4.84 -4.89
C ILE A 103 -13.98 -4.89 -6.08
N GLY A 104 -14.98 -4.00 -6.08
CA GLY A 104 -15.96 -3.91 -7.17
C GLY A 104 -15.33 -3.59 -8.52
N ILE A 105 -14.45 -2.60 -8.57
CA ILE A 105 -13.80 -2.17 -9.83
C ILE A 105 -12.75 -3.16 -10.34
N LEU A 106 -12.17 -4.00 -9.46
CA LEU A 106 -11.13 -4.96 -9.85
C LEU A 106 -11.66 -6.24 -10.50
N LYS A 107 -12.95 -6.57 -10.32
CA LYS A 107 -13.52 -7.89 -10.71
C LYS A 107 -13.25 -8.31 -12.15
N ASP A 108 -13.24 -7.36 -13.10
CA ASP A 108 -13.11 -7.66 -14.52
C ASP A 108 -11.85 -7.03 -15.15
N GLN A 109 -10.92 -6.54 -14.33
CA GLN A 109 -9.75 -5.79 -14.81
C GLN A 109 -8.51 -6.69 -15.04
N LYS A 110 -8.66 -7.69 -15.89
CA LYS A 110 -7.60 -8.68 -16.18
C LYS A 110 -6.30 -8.06 -16.65
N VAL A 111 -6.36 -6.98 -17.44
CA VAL A 111 -5.18 -6.28 -17.96
C VAL A 111 -4.41 -5.63 -16.81
N PHE A 112 -5.10 -4.89 -15.95
CA PHE A 112 -4.51 -4.26 -14.78
C PHE A 112 -3.88 -5.30 -13.83
N LEU A 113 -4.61 -6.38 -13.52
CA LEU A 113 -4.11 -7.47 -12.69
C LEU A 113 -2.89 -8.17 -13.33
N GLY A 114 -2.87 -8.28 -14.66
CA GLY A 114 -1.71 -8.78 -15.39
C GLY A 114 -0.47 -7.88 -15.24
N HIS A 115 -0.65 -6.56 -15.21
CA HIS A 115 0.45 -5.62 -14.95
C HIS A 115 1.00 -5.76 -13.52
N LEU A 116 0.11 -5.88 -12.52
CA LEU A 116 0.52 -6.10 -11.13
C LEU A 116 1.28 -7.43 -10.97
N ALA A 117 0.79 -8.50 -11.58
CA ALA A 117 1.46 -9.80 -11.57
C ALA A 117 2.85 -9.72 -12.22
N ASN A 118 2.98 -9.02 -13.34
CA ASN A 118 4.27 -8.77 -13.99
C ASN A 118 5.26 -7.99 -13.10
N MET A 119 4.78 -7.02 -12.33
CA MET A 119 5.63 -6.31 -11.37
C MET A 119 6.15 -7.25 -10.28
N ALA A 120 5.29 -8.10 -9.75
CA ALA A 120 5.68 -9.08 -8.74
C ALA A 120 6.74 -10.06 -9.26
N VAL A 121 6.59 -10.56 -10.49
CA VAL A 121 7.55 -11.50 -11.12
C VAL A 121 8.90 -10.84 -11.40
N LYS A 122 8.95 -9.53 -11.71
CA LYS A 122 10.22 -8.81 -11.90
C LYS A 122 11.05 -8.72 -10.63
N ASN A 123 10.42 -8.76 -9.48
CA ASN A 123 11.07 -8.82 -8.17
C ASN A 123 11.44 -10.27 -7.80
N ALA A 124 12.10 -10.99 -8.70
CA ALA A 124 12.48 -12.38 -8.49
C ALA A 124 13.33 -12.54 -7.21
N PRO A 125 13.12 -13.64 -6.44
CA PRO A 125 13.98 -13.95 -5.31
C PRO A 125 15.45 -14.00 -5.73
N PRO A 126 16.39 -13.55 -4.88
CA PRO A 126 17.83 -13.53 -5.20
C PRO A 126 18.44 -14.92 -5.06
N ILE A 127 17.89 -15.88 -5.79
CA ILE A 127 18.37 -17.25 -5.81
C ILE A 127 19.11 -17.47 -7.11
N GLY A 128 20.43 -17.66 -7.02
CA GLY A 128 21.28 -17.98 -8.15
C GLY A 128 21.04 -19.41 -8.68
N PHE A 129 21.64 -19.72 -9.82
CA PHE A 129 21.50 -20.99 -10.51
C PHE A 129 21.82 -22.22 -9.62
N PHE A 130 22.68 -22.05 -8.64
CA PHE A 130 23.06 -23.10 -7.66
C PHE A 130 22.34 -23.00 -6.31
N LYS A 131 21.16 -22.34 -6.25
CA LYS A 131 20.39 -22.12 -5.01
C LYS A 131 21.15 -21.32 -3.93
N SER A 132 22.24 -20.63 -4.28
CA SER A 132 22.93 -19.70 -3.40
C SER A 132 22.29 -18.33 -3.46
N PHE A 133 22.33 -17.59 -2.34
CA PHE A 133 21.85 -16.19 -2.33
C PHE A 133 22.76 -15.32 -3.22
N VAL A 134 22.12 -14.48 -4.03
CA VAL A 134 22.82 -13.48 -4.83
C VAL A 134 22.93 -12.20 -4.00
N VAL A 135 24.13 -11.88 -3.54
CA VAL A 135 24.45 -10.65 -2.82
C VAL A 135 24.75 -9.50 -3.80
N GLU A 136 24.68 -8.28 -3.33
CA GLU A 136 25.06 -7.12 -4.13
C GLU A 136 26.56 -7.14 -4.42
N ARG A 137 26.91 -6.89 -5.70
CA ARG A 137 28.32 -7.01 -6.15
C ARG A 137 29.06 -5.69 -6.12
N ASP A 138 28.32 -4.57 -6.12
CA ASP A 138 28.89 -3.23 -6.23
C ASP A 138 28.16 -2.27 -5.27
N GLY A 139 28.86 -1.18 -4.85
CA GLY A 139 28.31 -0.13 -4.02
C GLY A 139 28.63 -0.25 -2.53
N GLU A 140 27.98 0.60 -1.74
CA GLU A 140 28.22 0.73 -0.28
C GLU A 140 27.80 -0.51 0.53
N HIS A 141 26.94 -1.37 -0.06
CA HIS A 141 26.39 -2.61 0.52
C HIS A 141 26.92 -3.86 -0.18
N LYS A 142 28.17 -3.81 -0.67
CA LYS A 142 28.82 -4.96 -1.30
C LYS A 142 28.84 -6.16 -0.34
N ASP A 143 28.52 -7.34 -0.88
CA ASP A 143 28.41 -8.62 -0.16
C ASP A 143 27.26 -8.70 0.85
N GLU A 144 26.35 -7.72 0.87
CA GLU A 144 25.13 -7.73 1.68
C GLU A 144 23.91 -8.18 0.88
N LEU A 145 22.94 -8.78 1.55
CA LEU A 145 21.64 -9.12 1.01
C LEU A 145 20.60 -8.13 1.52
N ASN A 146 20.03 -7.31 0.64
CA ASN A 146 18.91 -6.44 1.00
C ASN A 146 17.64 -7.28 1.18
N LEU A 147 17.39 -7.72 2.42
CA LEU A 147 16.23 -8.55 2.77
C LEU A 147 14.89 -7.88 2.46
N LYS A 148 14.81 -6.55 2.54
CA LYS A 148 13.57 -5.82 2.20
C LYS A 148 13.25 -5.97 0.70
N VAL A 149 14.21 -5.69 -0.16
CA VAL A 149 14.01 -5.66 -1.62
C VAL A 149 14.05 -7.07 -2.22
N LYS A 150 14.95 -7.91 -1.75
CA LYS A 150 15.23 -9.22 -2.35
C LYS A 150 14.54 -10.39 -1.65
N GLY A 151 14.13 -10.22 -0.39
CA GLY A 151 13.45 -11.25 0.39
C GLY A 151 11.95 -10.96 0.58
N ILE A 152 11.63 -9.86 1.27
CA ILE A 152 10.26 -9.57 1.69
C ILE A 152 9.40 -9.05 0.52
N ALA A 153 9.92 -8.13 -0.29
CA ALA A 153 9.15 -7.52 -1.37
C ALA A 153 8.60 -8.55 -2.38
N PRO A 154 9.38 -9.53 -2.89
CA PRO A 154 8.85 -10.55 -3.79
C PRO A 154 7.71 -11.37 -3.19
N LEU A 155 7.77 -11.70 -1.90
CA LEU A 155 6.72 -12.45 -1.21
C LEU A 155 5.45 -11.61 -1.07
N VAL A 156 5.59 -10.35 -0.62
CA VAL A 156 4.46 -9.43 -0.45
C VAL A 156 3.79 -9.15 -1.79
N ASP A 157 4.56 -8.87 -2.85
CA ASP A 157 4.04 -8.57 -4.18
C ASP A 157 3.34 -9.79 -4.79
N THR A 158 3.87 -11.00 -4.58
CA THR A 158 3.24 -12.25 -5.03
C THR A 158 1.91 -12.48 -4.30
N LEU A 159 1.89 -12.33 -2.99
CA LEU A 159 0.68 -12.47 -2.18
C LEU A 159 -0.36 -11.42 -2.56
N ARG A 160 0.03 -10.15 -2.73
CA ARG A 160 -0.86 -9.08 -3.20
C ARG A 160 -1.49 -9.41 -4.55
N SER A 161 -0.69 -9.82 -5.51
CA SER A 161 -1.17 -10.20 -6.84
C SER A 161 -2.14 -11.39 -6.78
N HIS A 162 -1.86 -12.37 -5.94
CA HIS A 162 -2.72 -13.54 -5.76
C HIS A 162 -4.06 -13.15 -5.09
N CYS A 163 -4.01 -12.38 -4.02
CA CYS A 163 -5.21 -11.94 -3.31
C CYS A 163 -6.09 -10.99 -4.14
N GLN A 164 -5.51 -10.16 -4.99
CA GLN A 164 -6.24 -9.26 -5.88
C GLN A 164 -6.89 -10.01 -7.05
N SER A 165 -6.35 -11.15 -7.46
CA SER A 165 -6.94 -12.02 -8.48
C SER A 165 -8.00 -12.99 -7.94
N GLY A 166 -8.03 -13.22 -6.64
CA GLY A 166 -8.91 -14.16 -5.94
C GLY A 166 -9.66 -13.52 -4.78
N ARG A 167 -10.80 -14.06 -4.44
CA ARG A 167 -11.87 -13.55 -3.56
C ARG A 167 -11.50 -13.09 -2.13
N GLU A 168 -10.24 -13.06 -1.70
CA GLU A 168 -9.85 -12.79 -0.32
C GLU A 168 -8.81 -11.67 -0.19
N LEU A 169 -9.23 -10.43 -0.37
CA LEU A 169 -8.44 -9.24 0.02
C LEU A 169 -8.25 -9.12 1.55
N ARG A 170 -8.85 -9.99 2.33
CA ARG A 170 -8.86 -9.93 3.80
C ARG A 170 -7.59 -10.46 4.49
N ILE A 171 -6.79 -11.28 3.83
CA ILE A 171 -5.71 -12.02 4.50
C ILE A 171 -4.45 -11.19 4.73
N LEU A 172 -4.15 -10.22 3.86
CA LEU A 172 -2.87 -9.51 3.92
C LEU A 172 -2.79 -8.41 4.98
N THR A 173 -3.90 -7.89 5.44
CA THR A 173 -3.92 -6.84 6.48
C THR A 173 -3.59 -7.35 7.88
N THR A 174 -3.66 -8.65 8.11
CA THR A 174 -3.46 -9.24 9.46
C THR A 174 -2.01 -9.65 9.71
N THR A 175 -1.21 -9.85 8.68
CA THR A 175 0.12 -10.49 8.81
C THR A 175 1.28 -9.52 9.04
N TYR A 176 1.08 -8.20 8.86
CA TYR A 176 2.15 -7.22 9.01
C TYR A 176 2.09 -6.37 10.30
N THR A 177 1.20 -6.68 11.21
CA THR A 177 1.26 -6.14 12.57
C THR A 177 2.20 -7.02 13.37
N GLY A 178 3.51 -6.70 13.33
CA GLY A 178 4.56 -7.38 14.02
C GLY A 178 4.21 -7.82 15.44
N SER A 179 3.79 -9.06 15.58
CA SER A 179 4.06 -9.84 16.77
C SER A 179 5.17 -10.83 16.38
N THR A 180 6.30 -10.67 17.02
CA THR A 180 7.46 -11.55 17.00
C THR A 180 7.15 -12.90 17.67
N GLU A 181 5.96 -13.45 17.51
CA GLU A 181 5.58 -14.77 18.05
C GLU A 181 4.84 -15.60 16.99
N GLY A 182 5.57 -16.53 16.49
CA GLY A 182 5.32 -17.85 15.92
C GLY A 182 3.89 -18.34 15.65
N ARG A 183 3.12 -17.71 14.74
CA ARG A 183 1.87 -18.28 14.22
C ARG A 183 1.66 -18.16 12.71
N ALA A 184 2.74 -17.99 11.96
CA ALA A 184 2.66 -17.86 10.49
C ALA A 184 2.73 -19.20 9.73
N LEU A 185 2.79 -20.35 10.40
CA LEU A 185 2.98 -21.67 9.76
C LEU A 185 1.76 -22.59 9.80
N ASP A 186 0.69 -22.24 10.52
CA ASP A 186 -0.49 -23.12 10.61
C ASP A 186 -1.55 -22.89 9.51
N ALA A 187 -1.34 -21.94 8.63
CA ALA A 187 -2.29 -21.63 7.55
C ALA A 187 -1.95 -22.27 6.19
N LEU A 188 -0.91 -23.11 6.13
CA LEU A 188 -0.50 -23.81 4.90
C LEU A 188 -0.65 -25.34 4.98
N GLY A 189 -1.39 -25.83 5.98
CA GLY A 189 -1.59 -27.26 6.18
C GLY A 189 -3.05 -27.63 6.35
N GLU A 190 -3.87 -27.47 5.30
CA GLU A 190 -5.01 -28.35 4.98
C GLU A 190 -5.42 -28.15 3.52
#